data_2c197ee1ba4926de87ffebb07ebf5c3b
#
_entry.id   2c197ee1ba4926de87ffebb07ebf5c3b
#
_cell.length_a   1.000
_cell.length_b   1.000
_cell.length_c   1.000
_cell.angle_alpha   90.00
_cell.angle_beta   90.00
_cell.angle_gamma   90.00
#
_symmetry.space_group_name_H-M   'P 1'
#
loop_
_entity.id
_entity.type
_entity.pdbx_description
1 polymer ?
#
loop_
_entity_poly.entity_id
_entity_poly.type
_entity_poly.pdbx_seq_one_letter_code
_entity_poly.pdbx_strand_id
1 'polypeptide(L)'
;IGEVVFNTSMTGYQEVLTDPSYYGQIVTMTYPLVGNYGINLEDMESNKSHVKGFIVREKSNDPNNFRCEMDLDTYLKQNKVIGLEGIDTRALTKILRNNGTMKGIITLENASLEDVKSKLEAFTNTEAVRTVTRKEIEHIKGEGAKVAVMDFGVKQNILRSFAKRDCDITVFPATTKPEEILGINPDLIFLSNGPGDPEDLEDVIENIRELIGKKPIVGICLGHQLLALTLGGKTSKLKFGHRGGNHPVKDLEENKIFITSQNHGYYVSEMPENMEVTHINLNDNTVEGMRHKELPIY
;
A
#
# COMPACT_ATOMS: atom_id res chain seq x y z
N ILE A 1 14.29 -7.06 9.99
CA ILE A 1 13.09 -7.30 10.80
C ILE A 1 11.92 -6.68 10.08
N GLY A 2 10.74 -7.33 10.13
CA GLY A 2 9.52 -6.81 9.55
C GLY A 2 8.32 -7.71 9.87
N GLU A 3 7.12 -7.24 9.51
CA GLU A 3 5.92 -8.08 9.51
C GLU A 3 5.96 -9.02 8.32
N VAL A 4 5.89 -10.34 8.55
CA VAL A 4 5.90 -11.34 7.49
C VAL A 4 4.50 -11.45 6.90
N VAL A 5 4.42 -11.19 5.60
CA VAL A 5 3.18 -11.23 4.83
C VAL A 5 3.36 -12.08 3.57
N PHE A 6 2.27 -12.45 2.91
CA PHE A 6 2.34 -13.16 1.63
C PHE A 6 1.51 -12.45 0.56
N ASN A 7 1.95 -12.58 -0.68
CA ASN A 7 1.23 -12.07 -1.85
C ASN A 7 0.94 -13.24 -2.80
N THR A 8 -0.31 -13.34 -3.27
CA THR A 8 -0.80 -14.43 -4.11
C THR A 8 -0.77 -14.13 -5.62
N SER A 9 -0.25 -12.97 -6.03
CA SER A 9 -0.11 -12.63 -7.44
C SER A 9 0.87 -13.56 -8.15
N MET A 10 0.56 -13.90 -9.40
CA MET A 10 1.44 -14.70 -10.25
C MET A 10 2.53 -13.85 -10.92
N THR A 11 2.30 -12.55 -11.02
CA THR A 11 3.19 -11.55 -11.64
C THR A 11 3.22 -10.31 -10.77
N GLY A 12 3.99 -9.28 -11.16
CA GLY A 12 3.99 -7.99 -10.46
C GLY A 12 4.91 -7.95 -9.25
N TYR A 13 5.94 -8.78 -9.21
CA TYR A 13 6.89 -8.76 -8.09
C TYR A 13 7.70 -7.46 -8.02
N GLN A 14 7.93 -6.80 -9.15
CA GLN A 14 8.61 -5.51 -9.20
C GLN A 14 7.74 -4.42 -8.55
N GLU A 15 6.46 -4.39 -8.86
CA GLU A 15 5.48 -3.50 -8.26
C GLU A 15 5.40 -3.76 -6.74
N VAL A 16 5.38 -5.01 -6.31
CA VAL A 16 5.44 -5.38 -4.89
C VAL A 16 6.69 -4.83 -4.20
N LEU A 17 7.86 -4.96 -4.82
CA LEU A 17 9.13 -4.49 -4.25
C LEU A 17 9.19 -2.97 -4.15
N THR A 18 8.54 -2.24 -5.05
CA THR A 18 8.62 -0.79 -5.16
C THR A 18 7.41 -0.04 -4.61
N ASP A 19 6.32 -0.73 -4.24
CA ASP A 19 5.14 -0.14 -3.60
C ASP A 19 5.47 0.27 -2.15
N PRO A 20 5.40 1.58 -1.82
CA PRO A 20 5.66 2.07 -0.47
C PRO A 20 4.76 1.43 0.61
N SER A 21 3.57 0.94 0.24
CA SER A 21 2.65 0.26 1.17
C SER A 21 3.23 -1.02 1.80
N TYR A 22 4.30 -1.58 1.24
CA TYR A 22 5.03 -2.71 1.84
C TYR A 22 6.15 -2.29 2.82
N TYR A 23 6.28 -1.00 3.13
CA TYR A 23 7.27 -0.57 4.10
C TYR A 23 7.09 -1.28 5.45
N GLY A 24 8.20 -1.77 6.00
CA GLY A 24 8.17 -2.53 7.27
C GLY A 24 7.82 -4.01 7.13
N GLN A 25 7.57 -4.52 5.91
CA GLN A 25 7.13 -5.90 5.69
C GLN A 25 8.23 -6.77 5.06
N ILE A 26 8.24 -8.05 5.42
CA ILE A 26 8.96 -9.13 4.74
C ILE A 26 7.93 -9.85 3.87
N VAL A 27 8.08 -9.75 2.56
CA VAL A 27 7.07 -10.23 1.62
C VAL A 27 7.43 -11.61 1.09
N THR A 28 6.50 -12.55 1.22
CA THR A 28 6.60 -13.90 0.65
C THR A 28 5.76 -13.98 -0.61
N MET A 29 6.38 -14.27 -1.76
CA MET A 29 5.63 -14.57 -2.99
C MET A 29 5.19 -16.04 -2.98
N THR A 30 3.90 -16.26 -3.22
CA THR A 30 3.37 -17.64 -3.25
C THR A 30 3.58 -18.32 -4.61
N TYR A 31 3.78 -17.55 -5.67
CA TYR A 31 4.10 -18.10 -6.98
C TYR A 31 5.48 -18.77 -6.97
N PRO A 32 5.61 -19.99 -7.53
CA PRO A 32 6.82 -20.80 -7.34
C PRO A 32 8.09 -20.19 -7.92
N LEU A 33 8.04 -19.58 -9.11
CA LEU A 33 9.17 -18.99 -9.80
C LEU A 33 9.01 -17.48 -9.91
N VAL A 34 9.97 -16.72 -9.39
CA VAL A 34 9.98 -15.25 -9.37
C VAL A 34 11.26 -14.72 -10.02
N GLY A 35 11.20 -13.56 -10.67
CA GLY A 35 12.36 -12.95 -11.35
C GLY A 35 12.45 -13.24 -12.84
N ASN A 36 11.51 -13.98 -13.40
CA ASN A 36 11.56 -14.50 -14.77
C ASN A 36 11.49 -13.43 -15.88
N TYR A 37 10.97 -12.23 -15.61
CA TYR A 37 10.97 -11.12 -16.57
C TYR A 37 11.96 -9.99 -16.18
N GLY A 38 12.74 -10.17 -15.11
CA GLY A 38 13.70 -9.16 -14.63
C GLY A 38 13.06 -7.95 -14.00
N ILE A 39 13.79 -6.86 -14.01
CA ILE A 39 13.39 -5.54 -13.52
C ILE A 39 13.57 -4.54 -14.66
N ASN A 40 12.64 -3.60 -14.80
CA ASN A 40 12.77 -2.43 -15.68
C ASN A 40 12.50 -1.15 -14.89
N LEU A 41 13.11 -0.03 -15.30
CA LEU A 41 13.03 1.23 -14.55
C LEU A 41 11.72 2.00 -14.81
N GLU A 42 10.97 1.66 -15.86
CA GLU A 42 9.74 2.38 -16.22
C GLU A 42 8.54 1.96 -15.35
N ASP A 43 8.48 0.69 -14.90
CA ASP A 43 7.35 0.13 -14.16
C ASP A 43 7.51 0.26 -12.63
N MET A 44 8.45 1.08 -12.16
CA MET A 44 8.63 1.35 -10.74
C MET A 44 7.44 2.12 -10.15
N GLU A 45 6.97 1.69 -8.99
CA GLU A 45 5.93 2.40 -8.22
C GLU A 45 6.50 3.47 -7.27
N SER A 46 7.82 3.45 -7.06
CA SER A 46 8.59 4.47 -6.36
C SER A 46 10.07 4.38 -6.72
N ASN A 47 10.88 5.29 -6.21
CA ASN A 47 12.31 5.39 -6.55
C ASN A 47 13.22 4.33 -5.91
N LYS A 48 12.69 3.45 -5.03
CA LYS A 48 13.47 2.42 -4.32
C LYS A 48 12.57 1.27 -3.86
N SER A 49 13.19 0.20 -3.37
CA SER A 49 12.44 -0.85 -2.64
C SER A 49 12.09 -0.42 -1.22
N HIS A 50 10.90 -0.79 -0.77
CA HIS A 50 10.39 -0.48 0.57
C HIS A 50 10.27 -1.71 1.47
N VAL A 51 10.35 -2.92 0.92
CA VAL A 51 10.28 -4.16 1.70
C VAL A 51 11.52 -4.33 2.59
N LYS A 52 11.36 -4.99 3.74
CA LYS A 52 12.45 -5.34 4.66
C LYS A 52 13.11 -6.67 4.33
N GLY A 53 12.48 -7.47 3.51
CA GLY A 53 13.00 -8.73 3.00
C GLY A 53 12.05 -9.32 1.96
N PHE A 54 12.58 -10.20 1.12
CA PHE A 54 11.82 -10.80 0.02
C PHE A 54 12.05 -12.31 0.00
N ILE A 55 10.98 -13.10 0.14
CA ILE A 55 11.03 -14.56 0.25
C ILE A 55 10.37 -15.19 -0.98
N VAL A 56 11.09 -16.09 -1.63
CA VAL A 56 10.62 -16.82 -2.80
C VAL A 56 10.94 -18.32 -2.67
N ARG A 57 10.19 -19.16 -3.36
CA ARG A 57 10.54 -20.57 -3.46
C ARG A 57 11.73 -20.77 -4.39
N GLU A 58 11.69 -20.15 -5.56
CA GLU A 58 12.72 -20.25 -6.59
C GLU A 58 12.87 -18.90 -7.31
N LYS A 59 14.11 -18.46 -7.47
CA LYS A 59 14.47 -17.28 -8.24
C LYS A 59 14.92 -17.70 -9.64
N SER A 60 14.39 -17.04 -10.69
CA SER A 60 14.91 -17.19 -12.04
C SER A 60 16.34 -16.65 -12.13
N ASN A 61 17.25 -17.45 -12.66
CA ASN A 61 18.63 -17.02 -12.89
C ASN A 61 18.80 -16.33 -14.25
N ASP A 62 17.92 -16.63 -15.20
CA ASP A 62 17.98 -16.11 -16.57
C ASP A 62 16.67 -15.40 -16.91
N PRO A 63 16.51 -14.11 -16.53
CA PRO A 63 15.34 -13.35 -16.89
C PRO A 63 15.25 -13.17 -18.40
N ASN A 64 14.06 -13.41 -18.96
CA ASN A 64 13.83 -13.32 -20.40
C ASN A 64 12.63 -12.43 -20.71
N ASN A 65 12.88 -11.15 -20.90
CA ASN A 65 11.89 -10.15 -21.33
C ASN A 65 12.61 -9.03 -22.06
N PHE A 66 12.03 -8.53 -23.15
CA PHE A 66 12.63 -7.46 -23.96
C PHE A 66 12.81 -6.14 -23.21
N ARG A 67 12.07 -5.92 -22.10
CA ARG A 67 12.20 -4.75 -21.21
C ARG A 67 13.10 -5.00 -20.00
N CYS A 68 13.74 -6.16 -19.90
CA CYS A 68 14.61 -6.47 -18.77
C CYS A 68 15.89 -5.63 -18.84
N GLU A 69 16.13 -4.82 -17.83
CA GLU A 69 17.35 -4.01 -17.67
C GLU A 69 18.30 -4.60 -16.64
N MET A 70 17.78 -5.32 -15.65
CA MET A 70 18.57 -6.04 -14.66
C MET A 70 17.83 -7.25 -14.08
N ASP A 71 18.57 -8.19 -13.53
CA ASP A 71 17.99 -9.31 -12.78
C ASP A 71 17.55 -8.93 -11.37
N LEU A 72 16.72 -9.76 -10.77
CA LEU A 72 16.16 -9.55 -9.44
C LEU A 72 17.24 -9.47 -8.34
N ASP A 73 18.29 -10.31 -8.41
CA ASP A 73 19.36 -10.36 -7.41
C ASP A 73 20.16 -9.03 -7.40
N THR A 74 20.50 -8.54 -8.59
CA THR A 74 21.16 -7.24 -8.76
C THR A 74 20.31 -6.12 -8.17
N TYR A 75 19.00 -6.11 -8.45
CA TYR A 75 18.09 -5.11 -7.90
C TYR A 75 18.02 -5.15 -6.37
N LEU A 76 17.84 -6.34 -5.78
CA LEU A 76 17.79 -6.51 -4.33
C LEU A 76 19.08 -6.05 -3.65
N LYS A 77 20.24 -6.38 -4.22
CA LYS A 77 21.56 -5.93 -3.71
C LYS A 77 21.71 -4.42 -3.76
N GLN A 78 21.34 -3.76 -4.87
CA GLN A 78 21.40 -2.31 -5.01
C GLN A 78 20.50 -1.61 -3.97
N ASN A 79 19.33 -2.18 -3.68
CA ASN A 79 18.39 -1.66 -2.68
C ASN A 79 18.65 -2.13 -1.24
N LYS A 80 19.71 -2.94 -1.01
CA LYS A 80 20.07 -3.51 0.31
C LYS A 80 18.93 -4.33 0.94
N VAL A 81 18.15 -5.02 0.12
CA VAL A 81 17.08 -5.91 0.54
C VAL A 81 17.60 -7.34 0.60
N ILE A 82 17.38 -8.02 1.70
CA ILE A 82 17.76 -9.43 1.86
C ILE A 82 16.72 -10.29 1.12
N GLY A 83 17.16 -11.02 0.09
CA GLY A 83 16.40 -12.08 -0.58
C GLY A 83 16.64 -13.44 0.09
N LEU A 84 15.59 -14.24 0.21
CA LEU A 84 15.67 -15.61 0.72
C LEU A 84 14.96 -16.54 -0.25
N GLU A 85 15.69 -17.49 -0.85
CA GLU A 85 15.14 -18.52 -1.73
C GLU A 85 15.26 -19.93 -1.14
N GLY A 86 14.56 -20.91 -1.74
CA GLY A 86 14.58 -22.30 -1.30
C GLY A 86 13.63 -22.61 -0.13
N ILE A 87 12.80 -21.65 0.26
CA ILE A 87 11.83 -21.81 1.34
C ILE A 87 10.54 -22.47 0.81
N ASP A 88 9.94 -23.33 1.63
CA ASP A 88 8.58 -23.81 1.36
C ASP A 88 7.58 -22.66 1.62
N THR A 89 7.40 -21.81 0.60
CA THR A 89 6.50 -20.65 0.66
C THR A 89 5.03 -21.06 0.84
N ARG A 90 4.65 -22.29 0.41
CA ARG A 90 3.31 -22.83 0.64
C ARG A 90 3.08 -23.16 2.11
N ALA A 91 4.05 -23.78 2.78
CA ALA A 91 3.98 -24.04 4.22
C ALA A 91 3.94 -22.73 5.02
N LEU A 92 4.82 -21.78 4.70
CA LEU A 92 4.84 -20.46 5.33
C LEU A 92 3.51 -19.72 5.15
N THR A 93 2.95 -19.71 3.94
CA THR A 93 1.63 -19.11 3.66
C THR A 93 0.52 -19.74 4.50
N LYS A 94 0.51 -21.08 4.66
CA LYS A 94 -0.45 -21.76 5.53
C LYS A 94 -0.33 -21.34 6.99
N ILE A 95 0.90 -21.19 7.49
CA ILE A 95 1.17 -20.72 8.86
C ILE A 95 0.58 -19.30 9.04
N LEU A 96 0.90 -18.38 8.14
CA LEU A 96 0.41 -17.00 8.17
C LEU A 96 -1.11 -16.92 8.04
N ARG A 97 -1.73 -17.72 7.17
CA ARG A 97 -3.18 -17.78 7.02
C ARG A 97 -3.88 -18.27 8.30
N ASN A 98 -3.29 -19.25 8.96
CA ASN A 98 -3.89 -19.88 10.14
C ASN A 98 -3.69 -19.04 11.41
N ASN A 99 -2.55 -18.38 11.57
CA ASN A 99 -2.16 -17.66 12.79
C ASN A 99 -2.19 -16.13 12.64
N GLY A 100 -2.35 -15.61 11.41
CA GLY A 100 -2.23 -14.20 11.11
C GLY A 100 -0.81 -13.81 10.69
N THR A 101 -0.64 -12.54 10.33
CA THR A 101 0.70 -11.96 10.09
C THR A 101 1.51 -11.95 11.37
N MET A 102 2.81 -12.14 11.26
CA MET A 102 3.73 -12.26 12.39
C MET A 102 4.97 -11.43 12.15
N LYS A 103 5.55 -10.91 13.23
CA LYS A 103 6.88 -10.30 13.16
C LYS A 103 7.92 -11.39 12.85
N GLY A 104 8.85 -11.10 11.95
CA GLY A 104 9.92 -12.01 11.56
C GLY A 104 11.25 -11.30 11.37
N ILE A 105 12.32 -12.09 11.35
CA ILE A 105 13.68 -11.62 11.07
C ILE A 105 14.34 -12.53 10.05
N ILE A 106 15.02 -11.94 9.08
CA ILE A 106 16.00 -12.60 8.21
C ILE A 106 17.35 -12.05 8.62
N THR A 107 18.29 -12.93 8.97
CA THR A 107 19.64 -12.53 9.40
C THR A 107 20.70 -13.42 8.77
N LEU A 108 21.86 -12.84 8.51
CA LEU A 108 23.08 -13.54 8.09
C LEU A 108 23.99 -13.85 9.27
N GLU A 109 23.67 -13.34 10.46
CA GLU A 109 24.42 -13.52 11.68
C GLU A 109 23.86 -14.68 12.51
N ASN A 110 24.74 -15.37 13.24
CA ASN A 110 24.34 -16.31 14.27
C ASN A 110 23.80 -15.50 15.47
N ALA A 111 22.48 -15.36 15.56
CA ALA A 111 21.82 -14.68 16.68
C ALA A 111 21.24 -15.71 17.65
N SER A 112 21.31 -15.42 18.95
CA SER A 112 20.63 -16.22 19.97
C SER A 112 19.11 -16.06 19.85
N LEU A 113 18.33 -17.05 20.29
CA LEU A 113 16.88 -16.95 20.33
C LEU A 113 16.40 -15.80 21.20
N GLU A 114 17.14 -15.46 22.26
CA GLU A 114 16.83 -14.36 23.17
C GLU A 114 17.01 -13.00 22.47
N ASP A 115 18.13 -12.83 21.76
CA ASP A 115 18.37 -11.62 20.95
C ASP A 115 17.31 -11.43 19.86
N VAL A 116 16.93 -12.53 19.19
CA VAL A 116 15.88 -12.50 18.15
C VAL A 116 14.55 -12.08 18.77
N LYS A 117 14.13 -12.66 19.90
CA LYS A 117 12.88 -12.30 20.57
C LYS A 117 12.86 -10.85 20.99
N SER A 118 13.93 -10.37 21.66
CA SER A 118 14.05 -8.97 22.07
C SER A 118 13.91 -8.00 20.89
N LYS A 119 14.58 -8.29 19.77
CA LYS A 119 14.50 -7.47 18.55
C LYS A 119 13.09 -7.48 17.93
N LEU A 120 12.40 -8.64 17.95
CA LEU A 120 11.04 -8.75 17.41
C LEU A 120 10.02 -8.00 18.29
N GLU A 121 10.17 -8.07 19.62
CA GLU A 121 9.32 -7.35 20.57
C GLU A 121 9.47 -5.83 20.40
N ALA A 122 10.70 -5.35 20.24
CA ALA A 122 10.99 -3.92 20.04
C ALA A 122 10.55 -3.38 18.67
N PHE A 123 10.28 -4.24 17.68
CA PHE A 123 9.90 -3.78 16.35
C PHE A 123 8.51 -3.13 16.35
N THR A 124 8.44 -1.89 15.85
CA THR A 124 7.20 -1.15 15.57
C THR A 124 7.24 -0.61 14.14
N ASN A 125 6.10 -0.28 13.58
CA ASN A 125 5.97 0.31 12.25
C ASN A 125 5.12 1.59 12.25
N THR A 126 5.01 2.24 13.40
CA THR A 126 4.18 3.45 13.62
C THR A 126 4.63 4.64 12.78
N GLU A 127 5.92 4.73 12.46
CA GLU A 127 6.49 5.81 11.63
C GLU A 127 6.50 5.49 10.12
N ALA A 128 5.72 4.51 9.68
CA ALA A 128 5.78 4.02 8.31
C ALA A 128 5.46 5.13 7.29
N VAL A 129 4.35 5.83 7.42
CA VAL A 129 3.95 6.92 6.54
C VAL A 129 4.96 8.05 6.57
N ARG A 130 5.41 8.48 7.76
CA ARG A 130 6.41 9.56 7.91
C ARG A 130 7.76 9.22 7.25
N THR A 131 8.06 7.92 7.12
CA THR A 131 9.28 7.44 6.47
C THR A 131 9.17 7.41 4.94
N VAL A 132 8.00 7.09 4.39
CA VAL A 132 7.80 6.93 2.94
C VAL A 132 7.28 8.18 2.25
N THR A 133 6.58 9.05 2.96
CA THR A 133 6.07 10.32 2.41
C THR A 133 7.20 11.20 1.87
N ARG A 134 6.90 12.01 0.88
CA ARG A 134 7.82 13.02 0.34
C ARG A 134 8.23 14.01 1.41
N LYS A 135 9.41 14.61 1.22
CA LYS A 135 9.92 15.63 2.13
C LYS A 135 9.59 17.06 1.66
N GLU A 136 9.32 17.21 0.36
CA GLU A 136 9.02 18.47 -0.30
C GLU A 136 7.80 18.34 -1.17
N ILE A 137 7.11 19.46 -1.40
CA ILE A 137 5.99 19.52 -2.34
C ILE A 137 6.54 19.33 -3.75
N GLU A 138 5.87 18.48 -4.52
CA GLU A 138 6.18 18.27 -5.93
C GLU A 138 5.00 18.71 -6.79
N HIS A 139 5.29 19.39 -7.89
CA HIS A 139 4.30 19.82 -8.86
C HIS A 139 4.53 19.14 -10.21
N ILE A 140 3.49 18.49 -10.73
CA ILE A 140 3.44 17.87 -12.04
C ILE A 140 2.44 18.67 -12.87
N LYS A 141 2.96 19.49 -13.77
CA LYS A 141 2.17 20.43 -14.56
C LYS A 141 1.22 19.72 -15.52
N GLY A 142 -0.03 20.18 -15.58
CA GLY A 142 -1.06 19.85 -16.55
C GLY A 142 -1.94 21.06 -16.82
N GLU A 143 -2.84 20.97 -17.81
CA GLU A 143 -3.75 22.05 -18.19
C GLU A 143 -5.19 21.78 -17.71
N GLY A 144 -5.44 20.59 -17.13
CA GLY A 144 -6.76 20.13 -16.69
C GLY A 144 -7.06 20.43 -15.23
N ALA A 145 -7.82 19.52 -14.60
CA ALA A 145 -8.24 19.66 -13.20
C ALA A 145 -7.06 19.68 -12.23
N LYS A 146 -7.14 20.56 -11.22
CA LYS A 146 -6.14 20.67 -10.15
C LYS A 146 -6.37 19.59 -9.10
N VAL A 147 -5.40 18.72 -8.92
CA VAL A 147 -5.44 17.62 -7.96
C VAL A 147 -4.40 17.85 -6.86
N ALA A 148 -4.87 18.02 -5.63
CA ALA A 148 -4.02 18.01 -4.44
C ALA A 148 -3.89 16.57 -3.94
N VAL A 149 -2.72 15.98 -4.01
CA VAL A 149 -2.45 14.62 -3.53
C VAL A 149 -1.78 14.69 -2.16
N MET A 150 -2.37 14.13 -1.13
CA MET A 150 -1.70 13.88 0.16
C MET A 150 -0.94 12.55 0.05
N ASP A 151 0.37 12.62 0.17
CA ASP A 151 1.29 11.49 -0.05
C ASP A 151 1.53 10.70 1.24
N PHE A 152 0.84 9.58 1.37
CA PHE A 152 1.08 8.60 2.45
C PHE A 152 1.99 7.45 2.01
N GLY A 153 2.55 7.53 0.82
CA GLY A 153 3.29 6.48 0.11
C GLY A 153 2.65 6.18 -1.25
N VAL A 154 2.36 7.25 -2.00
CA VAL A 154 1.66 7.17 -3.28
C VAL A 154 2.42 6.33 -4.31
N LYS A 155 1.72 5.43 -4.98
CA LYS A 155 2.25 4.69 -6.11
C LYS A 155 2.38 5.60 -7.33
N GLN A 156 3.53 5.51 -8.02
CA GLN A 156 3.83 6.35 -9.17
C GLN A 156 2.77 6.21 -10.28
N ASN A 157 2.18 5.02 -10.45
CA ASN A 157 1.14 4.81 -11.45
C ASN A 157 -0.17 5.57 -11.15
N ILE A 158 -0.45 5.92 -9.91
CA ILE A 158 -1.58 6.81 -9.59
C ILE A 158 -1.30 8.21 -10.15
N LEU A 159 -0.11 8.75 -9.91
CA LEU A 159 0.29 10.07 -10.45
C LEU A 159 0.34 10.06 -11.98
N ARG A 160 0.90 8.99 -12.58
CA ARG A 160 0.89 8.80 -14.04
C ARG A 160 -0.53 8.74 -14.59
N SER A 161 -1.49 8.16 -13.86
CA SER A 161 -2.89 8.07 -14.27
C SER A 161 -3.59 9.42 -14.26
N PHE A 162 -3.30 10.29 -13.32
CA PHE A 162 -3.75 11.68 -13.30
C PHE A 162 -3.08 12.48 -14.42
N ALA A 163 -1.76 12.37 -14.58
CA ALA A 163 -1.00 13.07 -15.62
C ALA A 163 -1.47 12.69 -17.04
N LYS A 164 -1.80 11.42 -17.30
CA LYS A 164 -2.40 10.97 -18.58
C LYS A 164 -3.75 11.60 -18.88
N ARG A 165 -4.44 12.15 -17.88
CA ARG A 165 -5.69 12.88 -17.99
C ARG A 165 -5.50 14.39 -17.98
N ASP A 166 -4.25 14.81 -18.18
CA ASP A 166 -3.83 16.22 -18.20
C ASP A 166 -4.11 16.99 -16.91
N CYS A 167 -4.22 16.27 -15.75
CA CYS A 167 -4.42 16.93 -14.47
C CYS A 167 -3.19 17.72 -14.04
N ASP A 168 -3.42 18.89 -13.43
CA ASP A 168 -2.41 19.72 -12.77
C ASP A 168 -2.25 19.23 -11.33
N ILE A 169 -1.17 18.52 -11.02
CA ILE A 169 -1.04 17.73 -9.78
C ILE A 169 -0.05 18.40 -8.85
N THR A 170 -0.47 18.67 -7.62
CA THR A 170 0.44 19.05 -6.53
C THR A 170 0.44 17.96 -5.47
N VAL A 171 1.60 17.38 -5.21
CA VAL A 171 1.79 16.30 -4.24
C VAL A 171 2.37 16.87 -2.97
N PHE A 172 1.65 16.75 -1.89
CA PHE A 172 1.98 17.27 -0.57
C PHE A 172 2.48 16.16 0.36
N PRO A 173 3.48 16.42 1.21
CA PRO A 173 3.82 15.54 2.33
C PRO A 173 2.59 15.22 3.20
N ALA A 174 2.58 14.05 3.83
CA ALA A 174 1.46 13.56 4.64
C ALA A 174 1.00 14.52 5.76
N THR A 175 1.94 15.29 6.32
CA THR A 175 1.70 16.19 7.46
C THR A 175 1.44 17.65 7.08
N THR A 176 1.26 17.92 5.77
CA THR A 176 0.98 19.27 5.27
C THR A 176 -0.33 19.79 5.85
N LYS A 177 -0.34 21.06 6.23
CA LYS A 177 -1.50 21.70 6.85
C LYS A 177 -2.63 21.96 5.85
N PRO A 178 -3.90 21.88 6.28
CA PRO A 178 -5.06 22.08 5.41
C PRO A 178 -5.06 23.40 4.65
N GLU A 179 -4.59 24.49 5.27
CA GLU A 179 -4.54 25.81 4.65
C GLU A 179 -3.63 25.85 3.43
N GLU A 180 -2.51 25.13 3.47
CA GLU A 180 -1.56 25.04 2.36
C GLU A 180 -2.14 24.23 1.20
N ILE A 181 -2.83 23.12 1.51
CA ILE A 181 -3.53 22.28 0.52
C ILE A 181 -4.65 23.08 -0.15
N LEU A 182 -5.47 23.79 0.63
CA LEU A 182 -6.56 24.63 0.11
C LEU A 182 -6.04 25.87 -0.63
N GLY A 183 -4.83 26.33 -0.30
CA GLY A 183 -4.19 27.52 -0.89
C GLY A 183 -3.99 27.41 -2.40
N ILE A 184 -3.82 26.21 -2.95
CA ILE A 184 -3.74 26.02 -4.41
C ILE A 184 -5.12 25.99 -5.10
N ASN A 185 -6.22 26.07 -4.30
CA ASN A 185 -7.61 25.96 -4.75
C ASN A 185 -7.84 24.71 -5.64
N PRO A 186 -7.64 23.48 -5.11
CA PRO A 186 -7.78 22.26 -5.89
C PRO A 186 -9.23 21.98 -6.28
N ASP A 187 -9.43 21.26 -7.39
CA ASP A 187 -10.73 20.70 -7.78
C ASP A 187 -11.02 19.38 -7.08
N LEU A 188 -9.96 18.66 -6.70
CA LEU A 188 -10.00 17.37 -6.01
C LEU A 188 -8.87 17.27 -4.99
N ILE A 189 -9.17 16.78 -3.80
CA ILE A 189 -8.17 16.30 -2.84
C ILE A 189 -8.14 14.77 -2.92
N PHE A 190 -6.95 14.22 -3.14
CA PHE A 190 -6.74 12.79 -3.26
C PHE A 190 -5.88 12.29 -2.09
N LEU A 191 -6.40 11.37 -1.30
CA LEU A 191 -5.72 10.70 -0.20
C LEU A 191 -5.14 9.39 -0.70
N SER A 192 -3.82 9.29 -0.73
CA SER A 192 -3.15 8.16 -1.37
C SER A 192 -3.20 6.85 -0.55
N ASN A 193 -2.77 5.76 -1.19
CA ASN A 193 -2.36 4.54 -0.50
C ASN A 193 -1.14 4.80 0.40
N GLY A 194 -0.87 3.87 1.31
CA GLY A 194 0.30 3.93 2.18
C GLY A 194 0.41 2.73 3.11
N PRO A 195 1.54 2.61 3.83
CA PRO A 195 1.80 1.56 4.81
C PRO A 195 1.29 1.89 6.20
N GLY A 196 1.23 0.87 7.07
CA GLY A 196 1.05 1.01 8.50
C GLY A 196 -0.41 0.92 8.95
N ASP A 197 -0.62 1.24 10.22
CA ASP A 197 -1.92 1.31 10.85
C ASP A 197 -2.50 2.72 10.65
N PRO A 198 -3.72 2.87 10.13
CA PRO A 198 -4.32 4.20 9.99
C PRO A 198 -4.54 4.91 11.33
N GLU A 199 -4.70 4.18 12.44
CA GLU A 199 -4.88 4.76 13.78
C GLU A 199 -3.58 5.40 14.33
N ASP A 200 -2.40 5.08 13.79
CA ASP A 200 -1.13 5.73 14.15
C ASP A 200 -1.00 7.18 13.62
N LEU A 201 -1.98 7.67 12.84
CA LEU A 201 -1.91 8.92 12.09
C LEU A 201 -2.91 9.98 12.60
N GLU A 202 -3.00 10.16 13.93
CA GLU A 202 -3.96 11.07 14.56
C GLU A 202 -3.86 12.51 14.01
N ASP A 203 -2.65 13.04 13.83
CA ASP A 203 -2.42 14.39 13.29
C ASP A 203 -2.87 14.54 11.82
N VAL A 204 -2.72 13.47 11.02
CA VAL A 204 -3.21 13.43 9.63
C VAL A 204 -4.74 13.38 9.62
N ILE A 205 -5.35 12.58 10.50
CA ILE A 205 -6.81 12.50 10.64
C ILE A 205 -7.39 13.88 11.00
N GLU A 206 -6.76 14.62 11.93
CA GLU A 206 -7.18 15.98 12.26
C GLU A 206 -7.07 16.93 11.06
N ASN A 207 -5.95 16.88 10.31
CA ASN A 207 -5.81 17.69 9.10
C ASN A 207 -6.87 17.33 8.03
N ILE A 208 -7.18 16.04 7.83
CA ILE A 208 -8.26 15.64 6.89
C ILE A 208 -9.62 16.14 7.37
N ARG A 209 -9.89 16.13 8.69
CA ARG A 209 -11.15 16.63 9.25
C ARG A 209 -11.44 18.09 8.88
N GLU A 210 -10.42 18.94 8.84
CA GLU A 210 -10.56 20.34 8.43
C GLU A 210 -10.82 20.50 6.92
N LEU A 211 -10.50 19.50 6.11
CA LEU A 211 -10.75 19.49 4.66
C LEU A 211 -12.16 19.02 4.29
N ILE A 212 -12.86 18.32 5.20
CA ILE A 212 -14.22 17.80 4.97
C ILE A 212 -15.17 18.92 4.59
N GLY A 213 -15.92 18.75 3.50
CA GLY A 213 -16.90 19.71 2.99
C GLY A 213 -16.30 20.95 2.29
N LYS A 214 -14.97 21.07 2.19
CA LYS A 214 -14.32 22.16 1.48
C LYS A 214 -14.15 21.88 -0.01
N LYS A 215 -13.79 20.66 -0.36
CA LYS A 215 -13.54 20.18 -1.72
C LYS A 215 -13.99 18.72 -1.85
N PRO A 216 -14.19 18.21 -3.06
CA PRO A 216 -14.29 16.77 -3.29
C PRO A 216 -13.06 16.03 -2.75
N ILE A 217 -13.28 14.89 -2.07
CA ILE A 217 -12.21 14.07 -1.52
C ILE A 217 -12.37 12.63 -1.99
N VAL A 218 -11.28 12.04 -2.46
CA VAL A 218 -11.23 10.61 -2.83
C VAL A 218 -10.05 9.97 -2.10
N GLY A 219 -10.28 8.80 -1.47
CA GLY A 219 -9.27 8.02 -0.78
C GLY A 219 -9.07 6.64 -1.38
N ILE A 220 -7.82 6.20 -1.48
CA ILE A 220 -7.49 4.81 -1.87
C ILE A 220 -6.71 4.12 -0.74
N CYS A 221 -7.14 2.89 -0.40
CA CYS A 221 -6.49 2.03 0.60
C CYS A 221 -6.35 2.76 1.95
N LEU A 222 -5.14 3.18 2.36
CA LEU A 222 -4.93 3.95 3.59
C LEU A 222 -5.76 5.25 3.60
N GLY A 223 -5.84 5.97 2.47
CA GLY A 223 -6.66 7.18 2.34
C GLY A 223 -8.15 6.93 2.56
N HIS A 224 -8.69 5.80 2.09
CA HIS A 224 -10.06 5.36 2.36
C HIS A 224 -10.27 5.07 3.86
N GLN A 225 -9.30 4.41 4.52
CA GLN A 225 -9.37 4.09 5.94
C GLN A 225 -9.29 5.37 6.82
N LEU A 226 -8.42 6.32 6.44
CA LEU A 226 -8.31 7.61 7.10
C LEU A 226 -9.61 8.44 6.99
N LEU A 227 -10.29 8.40 5.82
CA LEU A 227 -11.60 9.02 5.66
C LEU A 227 -12.64 8.42 6.61
N ALA A 228 -12.66 7.09 6.73
CA ALA A 228 -13.56 6.41 7.66
C ALA A 228 -13.33 6.87 9.12
N LEU A 229 -12.08 6.89 9.57
CA LEU A 229 -11.71 7.35 10.92
C LEU A 229 -12.05 8.83 11.12
N THR A 230 -11.76 9.69 10.14
CA THR A 230 -12.07 11.13 10.18
C THR A 230 -13.55 11.39 10.37
N LEU A 231 -14.42 10.57 9.77
CA LEU A 231 -15.88 10.69 9.82
C LEU A 231 -16.53 9.93 10.99
N GLY A 232 -15.72 9.34 11.89
CA GLY A 232 -16.20 8.69 13.10
C GLY A 232 -16.45 7.17 12.97
N GLY A 233 -15.99 6.55 11.89
CA GLY A 233 -15.93 5.09 11.75
C GLY A 233 -14.77 4.47 12.52
N LYS A 234 -14.58 3.15 12.33
CA LYS A 234 -13.45 2.43 12.92
C LYS A 234 -12.78 1.53 11.88
N THR A 235 -11.50 1.28 12.11
CA THR A 235 -10.72 0.31 11.34
C THR A 235 -10.35 -0.90 12.19
N SER A 236 -10.01 -1.99 11.55
CA SER A 236 -9.52 -3.19 12.23
C SER A 236 -8.49 -3.91 11.36
N LYS A 237 -7.57 -4.61 12.00
CA LYS A 237 -6.57 -5.39 11.30
C LYS A 237 -7.16 -6.68 10.74
N LEU A 238 -6.92 -6.96 9.47
CA LEU A 238 -7.19 -8.26 8.86
C LEU A 238 -6.23 -9.31 9.40
N LYS A 239 -6.69 -10.54 9.55
CA LYS A 239 -5.88 -11.64 10.08
C LYS A 239 -4.56 -11.82 9.32
N PHE A 240 -4.60 -11.78 7.98
CA PHE A 240 -3.41 -11.92 7.12
C PHE A 240 -3.38 -10.92 5.97
N GLY A 241 -4.35 -10.00 5.90
CA GLY A 241 -4.46 -8.96 4.88
C GLY A 241 -4.96 -9.51 3.53
N HIS A 242 -5.36 -8.57 2.67
CA HIS A 242 -5.64 -8.84 1.26
C HIS A 242 -4.44 -8.42 0.43
N ARG A 243 -3.73 -9.40 -0.16
CA ARG A 243 -2.54 -9.14 -1.00
C ARG A 243 -2.52 -10.11 -2.17
N GLY A 244 -2.81 -9.58 -3.36
CA GLY A 244 -2.87 -10.36 -4.59
C GLY A 244 -3.76 -9.74 -5.65
N GLY A 245 -3.74 -10.31 -6.86
CA GLY A 245 -4.51 -9.86 -8.03
C GLY A 245 -5.80 -10.65 -8.28
N ASN A 246 -6.35 -11.33 -7.29
CA ASN A 246 -7.48 -12.24 -7.45
C ASN A 246 -8.59 -12.06 -6.39
N HIS A 247 -8.78 -10.84 -5.91
CA HIS A 247 -9.84 -10.51 -4.95
C HIS A 247 -11.12 -10.10 -5.66
N PRO A 248 -12.22 -10.88 -5.53
CA PRO A 248 -13.50 -10.53 -6.12
C PRO A 248 -14.20 -9.47 -5.28
N VAL A 249 -14.47 -8.32 -5.87
CA VAL A 249 -15.17 -7.20 -5.25
C VAL A 249 -16.49 -6.99 -5.98
N LYS A 250 -17.58 -6.89 -5.21
CA LYS A 250 -18.91 -6.61 -5.72
C LYS A 250 -19.24 -5.14 -5.57
N ASP A 251 -19.55 -4.49 -6.68
CA ASP A 251 -20.26 -3.23 -6.72
C ASP A 251 -21.73 -3.46 -6.38
N LEU A 252 -22.21 -2.84 -5.31
CA LEU A 252 -23.56 -3.03 -4.80
C LEU A 252 -24.61 -2.25 -5.59
N GLU A 253 -24.22 -1.15 -6.25
CA GLU A 253 -25.11 -0.31 -7.03
C GLU A 253 -25.37 -0.92 -8.42
N GLU A 254 -24.29 -1.25 -9.14
CA GLU A 254 -24.40 -1.88 -10.46
C GLU A 254 -24.64 -3.40 -10.40
N ASN A 255 -24.52 -4.02 -9.21
CA ASN A 255 -24.58 -5.46 -9.00
C ASN A 255 -23.60 -6.25 -9.88
N LYS A 256 -22.42 -5.69 -10.10
CA LYS A 256 -21.33 -6.29 -10.89
C LYS A 256 -20.22 -6.80 -9.99
N ILE A 257 -19.47 -7.78 -10.48
CA ILE A 257 -18.29 -8.32 -9.78
C ILE A 257 -17.05 -8.00 -10.61
N PHE A 258 -16.05 -7.45 -9.94
CA PHE A 258 -14.75 -7.16 -10.52
C PHE A 258 -13.68 -7.97 -9.79
N ILE A 259 -12.69 -8.47 -10.54
CA ILE A 259 -11.49 -9.05 -9.93
C ILE A 259 -10.49 -7.90 -9.74
N THR A 260 -10.08 -7.69 -8.50
CA THR A 260 -9.22 -6.56 -8.12
C THR A 260 -7.86 -7.01 -7.64
N SER A 261 -6.88 -6.11 -7.77
CA SER A 261 -5.58 -6.23 -7.14
C SER A 261 -5.59 -5.45 -5.83
N GLN A 262 -5.23 -6.11 -4.74
CA GLN A 262 -5.27 -5.54 -3.40
C GLN A 262 -3.93 -5.67 -2.68
N ASN A 263 -3.65 -4.71 -1.81
CA ASN A 263 -2.53 -4.72 -0.87
C ASN A 263 -2.87 -3.88 0.35
N HIS A 264 -3.58 -4.46 1.32
CA HIS A 264 -3.87 -3.81 2.60
C HIS A 264 -3.95 -4.80 3.74
N GLY A 265 -3.60 -4.35 4.95
CA GLY A 265 -3.67 -5.12 6.18
C GLY A 265 -4.80 -4.71 7.10
N TYR A 266 -5.48 -3.60 6.81
CA TYR A 266 -6.57 -3.05 7.60
C TYR A 266 -7.81 -2.84 6.73
N TYR A 267 -8.98 -2.77 7.36
CA TYR A 267 -10.26 -2.53 6.69
C TYR A 267 -11.18 -1.69 7.59
N VAL A 268 -12.19 -1.06 7.00
CA VAL A 268 -13.23 -0.32 7.73
C VAL A 268 -14.16 -1.32 8.40
N SER A 269 -14.08 -1.45 9.73
CA SER A 269 -14.85 -2.41 10.52
C SER A 269 -16.19 -1.85 11.01
N GLU A 270 -16.26 -0.54 11.26
CA GLU A 270 -17.51 0.17 11.57
C GLU A 270 -17.65 1.38 10.64
N MET A 271 -18.75 1.41 9.90
CA MET A 271 -19.04 2.50 8.96
C MET A 271 -19.44 3.78 9.69
N PRO A 272 -18.97 4.96 9.24
CA PRO A 272 -19.51 6.24 9.70
C PRO A 272 -21.01 6.38 9.36
N GLU A 273 -21.79 7.04 10.20
CA GLU A 273 -23.25 7.19 10.03
C GLU A 273 -23.66 7.83 8.69
N ASN A 274 -22.87 8.81 8.23
CA ASN A 274 -23.14 9.55 6.99
C ASN A 274 -22.54 8.90 5.73
N MET A 275 -21.97 7.71 5.86
CA MET A 275 -21.41 6.95 4.74
C MET A 275 -22.31 5.77 4.40
N GLU A 276 -22.28 5.34 3.16
CA GLU A 276 -22.90 4.10 2.68
C GLU A 276 -21.84 3.23 2.00
N VAL A 277 -22.00 1.91 2.15
CA VAL A 277 -21.11 0.94 1.51
C VAL A 277 -21.46 0.85 0.03
N THR A 278 -20.46 0.98 -0.82
CA THR A 278 -20.63 0.84 -2.28
C THR A 278 -20.06 -0.47 -2.81
N HIS A 279 -18.98 -0.97 -2.18
CA HIS A 279 -18.29 -2.18 -2.62
C HIS A 279 -17.96 -3.09 -1.44
N ILE A 280 -18.05 -4.41 -1.65
CA ILE A 280 -17.69 -5.43 -0.68
C ILE A 280 -16.80 -6.51 -1.29
N ASN A 281 -15.88 -7.05 -0.51
CA ASN A 281 -15.10 -8.23 -0.88
C ASN A 281 -15.97 -9.48 -0.72
N LEU A 282 -16.04 -10.30 -1.75
CA LEU A 282 -16.87 -11.52 -1.71
C LEU A 282 -16.25 -12.70 -0.94
N ASN A 283 -14.97 -12.60 -0.55
CA ASN A 283 -14.32 -13.65 0.22
C ASN A 283 -14.70 -13.61 1.71
N ASP A 284 -14.85 -12.40 2.26
CA ASP A 284 -15.04 -12.19 3.71
C ASP A 284 -16.02 -11.07 4.07
N ASN A 285 -16.67 -10.45 3.07
CA ASN A 285 -17.63 -9.36 3.20
C ASN A 285 -17.06 -8.06 3.82
N THR A 286 -15.75 -7.86 3.78
CA THR A 286 -15.15 -6.60 4.21
C THR A 286 -15.53 -5.45 3.26
N VAL A 287 -15.60 -4.23 3.83
CA VAL A 287 -15.89 -3.01 3.06
C VAL A 287 -14.69 -2.66 2.20
N GLU A 288 -14.93 -2.53 0.90
CA GLU A 288 -13.90 -2.18 -0.10
C GLU A 288 -14.15 -0.82 -0.75
N GLY A 289 -15.33 -0.26 -0.57
CA GLY A 289 -15.68 1.07 -1.04
C GLY A 289 -16.82 1.67 -0.26
N MET A 290 -16.77 2.97 -0.08
CA MET A 290 -17.80 3.78 0.57
C MET A 290 -17.96 5.12 -0.11
N ARG A 291 -19.12 5.74 0.05
CA ARG A 291 -19.36 7.14 -0.34
C ARG A 291 -20.17 7.86 0.72
N HIS A 292 -19.99 9.17 0.82
CA HIS A 292 -20.78 10.01 1.68
C HIS A 292 -22.15 10.28 1.05
N LYS A 293 -23.21 10.28 1.87
CA LYS A 293 -24.60 10.44 1.41
C LYS A 293 -24.89 11.80 0.80
N GLU A 294 -24.17 12.85 1.21
CA GLU A 294 -24.45 14.25 0.82
C GLU A 294 -23.22 14.96 0.22
N LEU A 295 -22.02 14.65 0.68
CA LEU A 295 -20.79 15.29 0.24
C LEU A 295 -20.10 14.49 -0.85
N PRO A 296 -19.33 15.11 -1.74
CA PRO A 296 -18.53 14.41 -2.77
C PRO A 296 -17.27 13.77 -2.15
N ILE A 297 -17.48 12.73 -1.34
CA ILE A 297 -16.43 11.98 -0.64
C ILE A 297 -16.57 10.48 -0.98
N TYR A 298 -15.46 9.88 -1.43
CA TYR A 298 -15.42 8.50 -1.91
C TYR A 298 -14.20 7.74 -1.38
#